data_8344cab2ffb33f585d546f2d56f935e0
#
_entry.id   8344cab2ffb33f585d546f2d56f935e0
#
_cell.length_a   1.000
_cell.length_b   1.000
_cell.length_c   1.000
_cell.angle_alpha   90.00
_cell.angle_beta   90.00
_cell.angle_gamma   90.00
#
_symmetry.space_group_name_H-M   'P 1'
#
loop_
_entity.id
_entity.type
_entity.pdbx_description
1 polymer ?
#
loop_
_entity_poly.entity_id
_entity_poly.type
_entity_poly.pdbx_seq_one_letter_code
_entity_poly.pdbx_strand_id
1 'polypeptide(L)'
;GRGRRWGQQPYMSPYQQPYRQVVPGVVRAAAPVDVPQGINSPISYVFARAPYFALVDVRGGKVVNVQVLPNQYAMGGGGVGIAVAQWLLSMGVTVVLGPPLGPKASALLQQAGVRMVPAQPGTPLGEALKIAGIA
;
A
#
# COMPACT_ATOMS: atom_id res chain seq x y z
N GLY A 1 31.05 -10.66 22.16
CA GLY A 1 30.79 -10.69 22.20
C GLY A 1 30.61 -10.85 22.36
N ARG A 2 30.78 -10.82 22.50
CA ARG A 2 30.46 -10.85 22.62
C ARG A 2 29.79 -10.70 22.13
N GLY A 3 29.81 -10.94 21.77
CA GLY A 3 29.04 -10.68 21.28
C GLY A 3 28.34 -9.88 21.21
N ARG A 4 28.37 -9.27 21.29
CA ARG A 4 27.64 -8.57 21.26
C ARG A 4 27.23 -8.23 20.51
N ARG A 5 27.22 -8.58 20.10
CA ARG A 5 26.68 -8.21 19.27
C ARG A 5 25.38 -8.58 19.04
N TRP A 6 24.89 -9.40 19.46
CA TRP A 6 23.59 -9.70 19.37
C TRP A 6 22.75 -8.57 19.80
N GLY A 7 23.15 -7.97 20.69
CA GLY A 7 22.52 -6.75 21.00
C GLY A 7 22.68 -5.76 19.92
N GLN A 8 23.30 -6.19 18.88
CA GLN A 8 23.53 -5.30 17.79
C GLN A 8 22.37 -5.11 16.89
N GLN A 9 21.32 -5.87 17.06
CA GLN A 9 20.17 -5.64 16.26
C GLN A 9 19.71 -4.22 16.42
N PRO A 10 19.60 -3.45 15.34
CA PRO A 10 19.17 -2.06 15.48
C PRO A 10 17.76 -1.99 16.03
N TYR A 11 17.54 -1.04 16.89
CA TYR A 11 16.21 -0.76 17.37
C TYR A 11 15.35 -0.27 16.21
N MET A 12 14.18 -0.83 16.05
CA MET A 12 13.23 -0.37 15.05
C MET A 12 12.02 0.21 15.75
N SER A 13 11.68 1.42 15.37
CA SER A 13 10.53 2.10 15.89
C SER A 13 9.25 1.30 15.61
N PRO A 14 8.27 1.31 16.51
CA PRO A 14 6.98 0.66 16.24
C PRO A 14 6.30 1.18 14.97
N TYR A 15 6.63 2.38 14.55
CA TYR A 15 6.04 2.95 13.36
C TYR A 15 6.64 2.41 12.09
N GLN A 16 7.76 1.71 12.18
CA GLN A 16 8.47 1.24 11.00
C GLN A 16 8.39 -0.25 10.81
N GLN A 17 8.40 -1.00 11.90
CA GLN A 17 8.64 -2.44 11.83
C GLN A 17 7.65 -3.20 10.97
N PRO A 18 6.33 -3.07 11.14
CA PRO A 18 5.43 -3.93 10.39
C PRO A 18 5.32 -3.58 8.92
N TYR A 19 5.72 -2.34 8.56
CA TYR A 19 5.42 -1.86 7.21
C TYR A 19 6.63 -1.83 6.30
N ARG A 20 7.81 -1.70 6.86
CA ARG A 20 9.01 -1.53 6.04
C ARG A 20 9.71 -2.82 5.70
N GLN A 21 9.22 -3.92 6.24
CA GLN A 21 9.84 -5.20 5.95
C GLN A 21 9.56 -5.61 4.52
N VAL A 22 10.62 -5.96 3.82
CA VAL A 22 10.52 -6.55 2.50
C VAL A 22 10.83 -8.03 2.66
N VAL A 23 9.84 -8.88 2.38
CA VAL A 23 10.00 -10.32 2.47
C VAL A 23 10.21 -10.85 1.06
N PRO A 24 11.30 -11.58 0.80
CA PRO A 24 11.53 -12.12 -0.53
C PRO A 24 10.35 -12.97 -1.00
N GLY A 25 9.94 -12.78 -2.24
CA GLY A 25 8.82 -13.50 -2.82
C GLY A 25 7.45 -12.95 -2.46
N VAL A 26 7.39 -11.91 -1.64
CA VAL A 26 6.12 -11.27 -1.28
C VAL A 26 6.00 -9.93 -1.96
N VAL A 27 4.87 -9.71 -2.63
CA VAL A 27 4.53 -8.43 -3.25
C VAL A 27 3.54 -7.72 -2.33
N ARG A 28 3.82 -6.46 -2.02
CA ARG A 28 2.86 -5.66 -1.26
C ARG A 28 2.15 -4.69 -2.19
N ALA A 29 0.83 -4.88 -2.29
CA ALA A 29 -0.03 -4.03 -3.09
C ALA A 29 -0.84 -3.12 -2.17
N ALA A 30 -1.18 -1.94 -2.65
CA ALA A 30 -2.05 -1.02 -1.93
C ALA A 30 -3.18 -0.56 -2.84
N ALA A 31 -4.33 -0.30 -2.24
CA ALA A 31 -5.48 0.23 -2.97
C ALA A 31 -6.30 1.15 -2.06
N PRO A 32 -6.80 2.26 -2.61
CA PRO A 32 -7.73 3.11 -1.86
C PRO A 32 -9.08 2.43 -1.80
N VAL A 33 -9.66 2.37 -0.60
CA VAL A 33 -10.95 1.72 -0.41
C VAL A 33 -11.86 2.59 0.45
N ASP A 34 -13.19 2.38 0.30
CA ASP A 34 -14.18 3.24 0.94
C ASP A 34 -14.52 2.80 2.35
N VAL A 35 -14.43 1.52 2.63
CA VAL A 35 -14.78 0.95 3.93
C VAL A 35 -13.80 -0.16 4.29
N PRO A 36 -13.58 -0.42 5.60
CA PRO A 36 -12.61 -1.41 6.04
C PRO A 36 -13.23 -2.80 6.13
N GLN A 37 -13.37 -3.48 5.00
CA GLN A 37 -13.95 -4.81 4.92
C GLN A 37 -12.96 -5.85 4.40
N GLY A 38 -11.66 -5.67 4.68
CA GLY A 38 -10.63 -6.60 4.25
C GLY A 38 -10.65 -6.78 2.74
N ILE A 39 -10.63 -8.04 2.31
CA ILE A 39 -10.58 -8.38 0.88
C ILE A 39 -11.86 -7.99 0.13
N ASN A 40 -12.94 -7.72 0.86
CA ASN A 40 -14.20 -7.28 0.27
C ASN A 40 -14.35 -5.78 0.20
N SER A 41 -13.35 -5.02 0.64
CA SER A 41 -13.40 -3.56 0.61
C SER A 41 -13.52 -3.08 -0.82
N PRO A 42 -14.49 -2.18 -1.12
CA PRO A 42 -14.65 -1.68 -2.48
C PRO A 42 -13.58 -0.63 -2.82
N ILE A 43 -13.06 -0.70 -4.02
CA ILE A 43 -12.11 0.30 -4.53
C ILE A 43 -12.78 1.68 -4.52
N SER A 44 -12.07 2.67 -4.03
CA SER A 44 -12.57 4.04 -3.94
C SER A 44 -12.58 4.74 -5.29
N TYR A 45 -13.45 5.73 -5.43
CA TYR A 45 -13.46 6.63 -6.61
C TYR A 45 -12.27 7.56 -6.63
N VAL A 46 -11.69 7.85 -5.47
CA VAL A 46 -10.56 8.77 -5.37
C VAL A 46 -9.37 8.03 -4.82
N PHE A 47 -8.17 8.50 -5.14
CA PHE A 47 -6.96 7.84 -4.66
C PHE A 47 -6.49 8.48 -3.35
N ALA A 48 -5.89 9.66 -3.42
CA ALA A 48 -5.20 10.24 -2.28
C ALA A 48 -6.12 10.61 -1.11
N ARG A 49 -7.37 10.93 -1.40
CA ARG A 49 -8.32 11.35 -0.37
C ARG A 49 -9.29 10.24 0.03
N ALA A 50 -9.00 9.02 -0.35
CA ALA A 50 -9.81 7.89 0.08
C ALA A 50 -9.77 7.76 1.61
N PRO A 51 -10.86 7.30 2.23
CA PRO A 51 -10.89 7.20 3.70
C PRO A 51 -9.96 6.14 4.24
N TYR A 52 -9.66 5.10 3.46
CA TYR A 52 -8.80 4.01 3.89
C TYR A 52 -7.90 3.56 2.76
N PHE A 53 -6.80 2.91 3.12
CA PHE A 53 -5.98 2.17 2.17
C PHE A 53 -5.85 0.73 2.64
N ALA A 54 -6.06 -0.20 1.71
CA ALA A 54 -5.82 -1.61 1.96
C ALA A 54 -4.39 -1.94 1.55
N LEU A 55 -3.68 -2.65 2.41
CA LEU A 55 -2.39 -3.24 2.11
C LEU A 55 -2.58 -4.73 1.97
N VAL A 56 -2.13 -5.28 0.87
CA VAL A 56 -2.30 -6.70 0.57
C VAL A 56 -0.93 -7.31 0.30
N ASP A 57 -0.59 -8.33 1.07
CA ASP A 57 0.63 -9.08 0.80
C ASP A 57 0.26 -10.33 0.01
N VAL A 58 0.98 -10.54 -1.09
CA VAL A 58 0.72 -11.63 -2.03
C VAL A 58 2.00 -12.44 -2.20
N ARG A 59 1.87 -13.76 -2.06
CA ARG A 59 2.99 -14.68 -2.27
C ARG A 59 2.53 -15.76 -3.24
N GLY A 60 3.27 -15.90 -4.35
CA GLY A 60 2.96 -16.92 -5.33
C GLY A 60 1.54 -16.82 -5.88
N GLY A 61 1.04 -15.60 -6.08
CA GLY A 61 -0.31 -15.38 -6.57
C GLY A 61 -1.41 -15.59 -5.54
N LYS A 62 -1.05 -15.72 -4.27
CA LYS A 62 -2.04 -15.91 -3.20
C LYS A 62 -1.94 -14.80 -2.17
N VAL A 63 -3.09 -14.29 -1.75
CA VAL A 63 -3.16 -13.30 -0.68
C VAL A 63 -2.80 -13.99 0.63
N VAL A 64 -1.77 -13.48 1.29
CA VAL A 64 -1.33 -14.02 2.58
C VAL A 64 -1.61 -13.08 3.74
N ASN A 65 -1.89 -11.81 3.47
CA ASN A 65 -2.26 -10.86 4.52
C ASN A 65 -2.99 -9.68 3.92
N VAL A 66 -3.97 -9.16 4.66
CA VAL A 66 -4.70 -7.95 4.29
C VAL A 66 -4.83 -7.07 5.52
N GLN A 67 -4.45 -5.81 5.38
CA GLN A 67 -4.67 -4.79 6.40
C GLN A 67 -5.40 -3.63 5.76
N VAL A 68 -6.36 -3.04 6.48
CA VAL A 68 -7.01 -1.83 6.01
C VAL A 68 -6.73 -0.73 7.02
N LEU A 69 -6.06 0.31 6.57
CA LEU A 69 -5.57 1.39 7.42
C LEU A 69 -6.34 2.68 7.16
N PRO A 70 -6.68 3.43 8.20
CA PRO A 70 -7.24 4.77 7.99
C PRO A 70 -6.23 5.66 7.27
N ASN A 71 -6.71 6.48 6.35
CA ASN A 71 -5.86 7.42 5.64
C ASN A 71 -5.85 8.74 6.40
N GLN A 72 -4.76 8.98 7.14
CA GLN A 72 -4.64 10.19 7.94
C GLN A 72 -4.53 11.45 7.08
N TYR A 73 -4.28 11.31 5.79
CA TYR A 73 -4.13 12.45 4.88
C TYR A 73 -5.40 12.82 4.15
N ALA A 74 -6.49 12.06 4.35
CA ALA A 74 -7.72 12.24 3.57
C ALA A 74 -8.29 13.65 3.68
N MET A 75 -8.17 14.28 4.85
CA MET A 75 -8.71 15.60 5.11
C MET A 75 -7.65 16.70 5.03
N GLY A 76 -6.47 16.37 4.52
CA GLY A 76 -5.37 17.33 4.44
C GLY A 76 -5.58 18.41 3.38
N GLY A 77 -4.71 19.40 3.40
CA GLY A 77 -4.71 20.49 2.42
C GLY A 77 -4.01 20.09 1.13
N GLY A 78 -3.28 21.02 0.54
CA GLY A 78 -2.52 20.74 -0.68
C GLY A 78 -1.42 19.73 -0.43
N GLY A 79 -0.99 19.04 -1.48
CA GLY A 79 0.10 18.07 -1.39
C GLY A 79 -0.30 16.71 -0.87
N VAL A 80 -1.59 16.43 -0.76
CA VAL A 80 -2.08 15.15 -0.23
C VAL A 80 -1.60 13.99 -1.07
N GLY A 81 -1.59 14.13 -2.40
CA GLY A 81 -1.15 13.06 -3.29
C GLY A 81 0.29 12.64 -3.01
N ILE A 82 1.18 13.62 -2.84
CA ILE A 82 2.59 13.33 -2.55
C ILE A 82 2.73 12.70 -1.17
N ALA A 83 1.99 13.21 -0.17
CA ALA A 83 2.05 12.67 1.18
C ALA A 83 1.60 11.20 1.20
N VAL A 84 0.52 10.87 0.50
CA VAL A 84 0.05 9.49 0.41
C VAL A 84 1.07 8.62 -0.32
N ALA A 85 1.63 9.12 -1.43
CA ALA A 85 2.63 8.34 -2.17
C ALA A 85 3.83 8.02 -1.28
N GLN A 86 4.32 8.99 -0.53
CA GLN A 86 5.43 8.77 0.39
C GLN A 86 5.06 7.78 1.49
N TRP A 87 3.86 7.88 2.02
CA TRP A 87 3.37 6.96 3.03
C TRP A 87 3.36 5.53 2.51
N LEU A 88 2.81 5.32 1.30
CA LEU A 88 2.77 4.00 0.69
C LEU A 88 4.19 3.46 0.46
N LEU A 89 5.09 4.30 -0.02
CA LEU A 89 6.48 3.88 -0.21
C LEU A 89 7.13 3.47 1.11
N SER A 90 6.84 4.21 2.19
CA SER A 90 7.40 3.88 3.50
C SER A 90 6.91 2.55 4.03
N MET A 91 5.79 2.05 3.52
CA MET A 91 5.24 0.76 3.91
C MET A 91 5.66 -0.39 3.01
N GLY A 92 6.58 -0.14 2.07
CA GLY A 92 7.10 -1.19 1.20
C GLY A 92 6.18 -1.55 0.05
N VAL A 93 5.26 -0.68 -0.31
CA VAL A 93 4.33 -0.92 -1.41
C VAL A 93 5.08 -0.88 -2.74
N THR A 94 4.86 -1.87 -3.59
CA THR A 94 5.46 -1.94 -4.92
C THR A 94 4.42 -1.99 -6.04
N VAL A 95 3.15 -2.14 -5.70
CA VAL A 95 2.04 -2.12 -6.66
C VAL A 95 0.91 -1.32 -6.05
N VAL A 96 0.30 -0.44 -6.83
CA VAL A 96 -0.93 0.24 -6.41
C VAL A 96 -2.03 -0.03 -7.43
N LEU A 97 -3.25 -0.24 -6.92
CA LEU A 97 -4.44 -0.42 -7.73
C LEU A 97 -5.43 0.68 -7.40
N GLY A 98 -6.09 1.22 -8.40
CA GLY A 98 -7.13 2.19 -8.13
C GLY A 98 -7.35 3.15 -9.28
N PRO A 99 -8.08 4.22 -9.00
CA PRO A 99 -8.28 5.28 -9.98
C PRO A 99 -6.97 6.05 -10.21
N PRO A 100 -6.92 6.86 -11.26
CA PRO A 100 -5.71 7.61 -11.57
C PRO A 100 -5.27 8.54 -10.43
N LEU A 101 -3.96 8.67 -10.27
CA LEU A 101 -3.36 9.64 -9.37
C LEU A 101 -3.03 10.91 -10.14
N GLY A 102 -2.85 12.01 -9.38
CA GLY A 102 -2.34 13.23 -9.97
C GLY A 102 -0.91 13.05 -10.49
N PRO A 103 -0.46 13.97 -11.36
CA PRO A 103 0.82 13.78 -12.05
C PRO A 103 2.03 13.75 -11.11
N LYS A 104 2.02 14.54 -10.04
CA LYS A 104 3.16 14.56 -9.12
C LYS A 104 3.29 13.27 -8.33
N ALA A 105 2.16 12.77 -7.82
CA ALA A 105 2.16 11.50 -7.09
C ALA A 105 2.52 10.35 -8.01
N SER A 106 1.97 10.35 -9.23
CA SER A 106 2.31 9.32 -10.22
C SER A 106 3.80 9.29 -10.52
N ALA A 107 4.40 10.47 -10.73
CA ALA A 107 5.82 10.56 -11.03
C ALA A 107 6.66 10.03 -9.87
N LEU A 108 6.27 10.36 -8.64
CA LEU A 108 6.99 9.91 -7.46
C LEU A 108 6.97 8.38 -7.37
N LEU A 109 5.81 7.78 -7.56
CA LEU A 109 5.67 6.33 -7.50
C LEU A 109 6.41 5.65 -8.65
N GLN A 110 6.34 6.21 -9.86
CA GLN A 110 7.06 5.64 -11.00
C GLN A 110 8.57 5.68 -10.80
N GLN A 111 9.09 6.77 -10.27
CA GLN A 111 10.52 6.88 -10.00
C GLN A 111 10.98 5.87 -8.97
N ALA A 112 10.10 5.48 -8.06
CA ALA A 112 10.41 4.48 -7.05
C ALA A 112 10.18 3.05 -7.54
N GLY A 113 9.78 2.88 -8.80
CA GLY A 113 9.56 1.55 -9.37
C GLY A 113 8.24 0.92 -9.01
N VAL A 114 7.28 1.71 -8.51
CA VAL A 114 5.96 1.19 -8.16
C VAL A 114 5.14 0.99 -9.44
N ARG A 115 4.55 -0.18 -9.57
CA ARG A 115 3.65 -0.48 -10.67
C ARG A 115 2.27 0.05 -10.35
N MET A 116 1.68 0.80 -11.28
CA MET A 116 0.33 1.37 -11.11
C MET A 116 -0.62 0.64 -12.02
N VAL A 117 -1.67 0.04 -11.44
CA VAL A 117 -2.63 -0.78 -12.17
C VAL A 117 -4.01 -0.16 -11.99
N PRO A 118 -4.72 0.13 -13.09
CA PRO A 118 -6.08 0.67 -12.97
C PRO A 118 -7.01 -0.35 -12.33
N ALA A 119 -7.92 0.14 -11.50
CA ALA A 119 -8.97 -0.68 -10.92
C ALA A 119 -10.25 0.14 -10.88
N GLN A 120 -11.37 -0.51 -11.21
CA GLN A 120 -12.67 0.15 -11.27
C GLN A 120 -13.16 0.48 -9.86
N PRO A 121 -13.62 1.71 -9.61
CA PRO A 121 -14.26 2.04 -8.35
C PRO A 121 -15.45 1.12 -8.08
N GLY A 122 -15.61 0.74 -6.82
CA GLY A 122 -16.70 -0.13 -6.40
C GLY A 122 -16.38 -1.61 -6.51
N THR A 123 -15.34 -2.00 -7.23
CA THR A 123 -14.94 -3.40 -7.33
C THR A 123 -14.40 -3.87 -6.00
N PRO A 124 -14.82 -5.04 -5.50
CA PRO A 124 -14.20 -5.60 -4.30
C PRO A 124 -12.70 -5.84 -4.50
N LEU A 125 -11.92 -5.58 -3.47
CA LEU A 125 -10.47 -5.64 -3.55
C LEU A 125 -9.98 -6.97 -4.11
N GLY A 126 -10.52 -8.09 -3.62
CA GLY A 126 -10.10 -9.41 -4.10
C GLY A 126 -10.33 -9.61 -5.57
N GLU A 127 -11.45 -9.11 -6.08
CA GLU A 127 -11.74 -9.20 -7.50
C GLU A 127 -10.80 -8.29 -8.30
N ALA A 128 -10.53 -7.09 -7.79
CA ALA A 128 -9.60 -6.18 -8.46
C ALA A 128 -8.21 -6.79 -8.58
N LEU A 129 -7.76 -7.50 -7.56
CA LEU A 129 -6.47 -8.20 -7.60
C LEU A 129 -6.44 -9.28 -8.67
N LYS A 130 -7.53 -10.02 -8.82
CA LYS A 130 -7.65 -11.06 -9.85
C LYS A 130 -7.63 -10.45 -11.25
N ILE A 131 -8.40 -9.40 -11.45
CA ILE A 131 -8.45 -8.73 -12.75
C ILE A 131 -7.07 -8.19 -13.12
N ALA A 132 -6.33 -7.69 -12.13
CA ALA A 132 -4.98 -7.16 -12.34
C ALA A 132 -3.93 -8.25 -12.53
N GLY A 133 -4.29 -9.50 -12.32
CA GLY A 133 -3.35 -10.61 -12.44
C GLY A 133 -2.36 -10.71 -11.28
N ILE A 134 -2.70 -10.12 -10.13
CA ILE A 134 -1.81 -10.11 -8.98
C ILE A 134 -2.07 -11.29 -8.05
N ALA A 135 -3.36 -11.61 -7.86
CA ALA A 135 -3.70 -12.73 -6.98
C ALA A 135 -5.00 -13.39 -7.39
#